data_3dcf045fb31cf2ea71e09776dc8dcf99
#
_entry.id   3dcf045fb31cf2ea71e09776dc8dcf99
#
_cell.length_a   1.000
_cell.length_b   1.000
_cell.length_c   1.000
_cell.angle_alpha   90.00
_cell.angle_beta   90.00
_cell.angle_gamma   90.00
#
_symmetry.space_group_name_H-M   'P 1'
#
loop_
_entity.id
_entity.type
_entity.pdbx_description
1 polymer ?
#
loop_
_entity_poly.entity_id
_entity_poly.type
_entity_poly.pdbx_seq_one_letter_code
_entity_poly.pdbx_strand_id
1 'polypeptide(L)'
;KQFLSDVEWGSLDYLLVDTPPGTSDEHISLVQYLAKALNPQDGALVVSTPQEVSLMDVRKELSFCQKTKLRVLGVVENMAGLLTPFSQLSLRDAAGADVTESALALLREKCPELLNLSAYADPFPAARGGAEAMAAAFGAPFLGRVPLDPAIGRACEAGASYTAAAAGGSRLAPIVERLRAIAEAAASPEA
;
A
#
# COMPACT_ATOMS: atom_id res chain seq x y z
N LYS A 1 -25.75 -4.20 -0.75
CA LYS A 1 -26.80 -3.41 -0.13
C LYS A 1 -26.95 -3.77 1.34
N GLN A 2 -27.21 -5.05 1.68
CA GLN A 2 -27.47 -5.51 3.06
C GLN A 2 -26.38 -5.10 4.06
N PHE A 3 -25.10 -5.23 3.74
CA PHE A 3 -24.00 -4.80 4.60
C PHE A 3 -24.02 -3.29 4.94
N LEU A 4 -24.56 -2.47 4.07
CA LEU A 4 -24.61 -1.03 4.28
C LEU A 4 -25.90 -0.56 4.95
N SER A 5 -27.00 -1.34 4.83
CA SER A 5 -28.32 -0.93 5.33
C SER A 5 -28.82 -1.72 6.54
N ASP A 6 -28.42 -2.99 6.67
CA ASP A 6 -29.02 -3.91 7.61
C ASP A 6 -28.06 -4.28 8.76
N VAL A 7 -26.78 -3.85 8.68
CA VAL A 7 -25.81 -4.04 9.75
C VAL A 7 -25.78 -2.82 10.65
N GLU A 8 -25.95 -3.05 11.94
CA GLU A 8 -25.78 -2.00 12.95
C GLU A 8 -24.28 -1.87 13.29
N TRP A 9 -23.65 -0.90 12.67
CA TRP A 9 -22.20 -0.64 12.82
C TRP A 9 -21.84 0.04 14.14
N GLY A 10 -22.84 0.57 14.86
CA GLY A 10 -22.60 1.38 16.05
C GLY A 10 -21.92 2.71 15.75
N SER A 11 -21.14 3.21 16.71
CA SER A 11 -20.35 4.42 16.53
C SER A 11 -18.97 4.06 15.95
N LEU A 12 -18.67 4.52 14.74
CA LEU A 12 -17.41 4.30 14.03
C LEU A 12 -16.79 5.63 13.60
N ASP A 13 -15.48 5.74 13.74
CA ASP A 13 -14.72 6.86 13.14
C ASP A 13 -14.50 6.61 11.65
N TYR A 14 -14.27 5.35 11.26
CA TYR A 14 -14.01 4.95 9.86
C TYR A 14 -14.69 3.61 9.55
N LEU A 15 -15.26 3.52 8.35
CA LEU A 15 -15.69 2.28 7.72
C LEU A 15 -14.85 2.05 6.47
N LEU A 16 -14.05 0.99 6.47
CA LEU A 16 -13.24 0.59 5.31
C LEU A 16 -13.96 -0.50 4.54
N VAL A 17 -14.18 -0.26 3.26
CA VAL A 17 -14.78 -1.23 2.34
C VAL A 17 -13.69 -1.78 1.43
N ASP A 18 -13.30 -3.02 1.68
CA ASP A 18 -12.36 -3.75 0.81
C ASP A 18 -13.12 -4.29 -0.39
N THR A 19 -12.75 -3.82 -1.58
CA THR A 19 -13.42 -4.17 -2.85
C THR A 19 -12.60 -5.19 -3.64
N PRO A 20 -13.24 -6.07 -4.44
CA PRO A 20 -12.51 -6.91 -5.38
C PRO A 20 -11.75 -6.04 -6.40
N PRO A 21 -10.73 -6.58 -7.08
CA PRO A 21 -10.00 -5.84 -8.11
C PRO A 21 -10.86 -5.58 -9.35
N GLY A 22 -10.58 -4.49 -10.04
CA GLY A 22 -11.24 -4.11 -11.30
C GLY A 22 -12.47 -3.25 -11.11
N THR A 23 -13.20 -3.02 -12.18
CA THR A 23 -14.42 -2.18 -12.24
C THR A 23 -15.63 -3.03 -12.62
N SER A 24 -16.07 -3.84 -11.67
CA SER A 24 -17.23 -4.74 -11.84
C SER A 24 -18.55 -4.06 -11.46
N ASP A 25 -19.66 -4.74 -11.66
CA ASP A 25 -21.00 -4.27 -11.29
C ASP A 25 -21.13 -4.04 -9.77
N GLU A 26 -20.33 -4.72 -8.96
CA GLU A 26 -20.28 -4.51 -7.51
C GLU A 26 -19.80 -3.10 -7.16
N HIS A 27 -18.78 -2.58 -7.86
CA HIS A 27 -18.28 -1.22 -7.67
C HIS A 27 -19.34 -0.19 -8.06
N ILE A 28 -20.03 -0.39 -9.20
CA ILE A 28 -21.11 0.49 -9.63
C ILE A 28 -22.21 0.51 -8.58
N SER A 29 -22.63 -0.67 -8.12
CA SER A 29 -23.66 -0.81 -7.10
C SER A 29 -23.25 -0.18 -5.78
N LEU A 30 -21.99 -0.38 -5.33
CA LEU A 30 -21.46 0.19 -4.11
C LEU A 30 -21.52 1.73 -4.17
N VAL A 31 -20.97 2.33 -5.23
CA VAL A 31 -20.97 3.79 -5.40
C VAL A 31 -22.39 4.35 -5.44
N GLN A 32 -23.33 3.69 -6.13
CA GLN A 32 -24.74 4.11 -6.16
C GLN A 32 -25.41 4.07 -4.78
N TYR A 33 -25.11 3.06 -3.96
CA TYR A 33 -25.65 2.98 -2.59
C TYR A 33 -25.01 4.01 -1.67
N LEU A 34 -23.71 4.25 -1.79
CA LEU A 34 -23.00 5.20 -0.97
C LEU A 34 -23.22 6.66 -1.39
N ALA A 35 -23.60 6.93 -2.64
CA ALA A 35 -23.66 8.29 -3.19
C ALA A 35 -24.49 9.29 -2.38
N LYS A 36 -25.45 8.81 -1.57
CA LYS A 36 -26.29 9.66 -0.70
C LYS A 36 -25.77 9.76 0.73
N ALA A 37 -24.80 8.92 1.10
CA ALA A 37 -24.23 8.80 2.44
C ALA A 37 -22.80 9.33 2.53
N LEU A 38 -22.11 9.47 1.39
CA LEU A 38 -20.74 9.99 1.35
C LEU A 38 -20.67 11.45 1.77
N ASN A 39 -19.74 11.74 2.64
CA ASN A 39 -19.36 13.08 3.03
C ASN A 39 -18.20 13.59 2.16
N PRO A 40 -17.89 14.90 2.17
CA PRO A 40 -16.78 15.46 1.38
C PRO A 40 -15.41 14.84 1.68
N GLN A 41 -15.19 14.33 2.90
CA GLN A 41 -13.96 13.67 3.31
C GLN A 41 -13.86 12.22 2.83
N ASP A 42 -14.97 11.58 2.47
CA ASP A 42 -14.99 10.19 2.03
C ASP A 42 -14.46 10.05 0.61
N GLY A 43 -13.95 8.86 0.27
CA GLY A 43 -13.45 8.60 -1.07
C GLY A 43 -12.76 7.26 -1.22
N ALA A 44 -12.18 7.05 -2.38
CA ALA A 44 -11.45 5.85 -2.73
C ALA A 44 -9.95 5.98 -2.44
N LEU A 45 -9.39 5.00 -1.78
CA LEU A 45 -7.95 4.75 -1.74
C LEU A 45 -7.61 3.72 -2.81
N VAL A 46 -6.80 4.09 -3.78
CA VAL A 46 -6.44 3.23 -4.90
C VAL A 46 -5.08 2.60 -4.63
N VAL A 47 -5.00 1.27 -4.73
CA VAL A 47 -3.77 0.53 -4.50
C VAL A 47 -3.36 -0.18 -5.79
N SER A 48 -2.11 0.01 -6.20
CA SER A 48 -1.52 -0.60 -7.38
C SER A 48 -0.20 -1.26 -7.04
N THR A 49 0.40 -1.95 -8.01
CA THR A 49 1.81 -2.37 -7.98
C THR A 49 2.60 -1.61 -9.04
N PRO A 50 3.96 -1.65 -9.03
CA PRO A 50 4.76 -1.00 -10.07
C PRO A 50 4.57 -1.58 -11.47
N GLN A 51 4.03 -2.80 -11.57
CA GLN A 51 3.89 -3.55 -12.81
C GLN A 51 2.85 -2.93 -13.75
N GLU A 52 3.17 -2.82 -15.04
CA GLU A 52 2.28 -2.22 -16.04
C GLU A 52 0.94 -2.95 -16.16
N VAL A 53 0.90 -4.26 -15.94
CA VAL A 53 -0.35 -5.03 -15.94
C VAL A 53 -1.33 -4.53 -14.87
N SER A 54 -0.85 -4.25 -13.66
CA SER A 54 -1.65 -3.66 -12.59
C SER A 54 -2.05 -2.22 -12.90
N LEU A 55 -1.10 -1.42 -13.42
CA LEU A 55 -1.34 -0.03 -13.78
C LEU A 55 -2.41 0.10 -14.87
N MET A 56 -2.49 -0.85 -15.81
CA MET A 56 -3.53 -0.86 -16.84
C MET A 56 -4.93 -0.99 -16.23
N ASP A 57 -5.11 -1.86 -15.24
CA ASP A 57 -6.40 -2.05 -14.60
C ASP A 57 -6.73 -0.87 -13.66
N VAL A 58 -5.76 -0.39 -12.92
CA VAL A 58 -5.96 0.77 -12.03
C VAL A 58 -6.30 2.05 -12.80
N ARG A 59 -5.80 2.24 -14.04
CA ARG A 59 -6.26 3.35 -14.90
C ARG A 59 -7.76 3.28 -15.20
N LYS A 60 -8.33 2.08 -15.32
CA LYS A 60 -9.78 1.90 -15.48
C LYS A 60 -10.51 2.28 -14.20
N GLU A 61 -9.98 1.90 -13.04
CA GLU A 61 -10.54 2.26 -11.73
C GLU A 61 -10.51 3.78 -11.50
N LEU A 62 -9.40 4.44 -11.80
CA LEU A 62 -9.30 5.91 -11.73
C LEU A 62 -10.28 6.59 -12.69
N SER A 63 -10.41 6.06 -13.92
CA SER A 63 -11.42 6.55 -14.89
C SER A 63 -12.85 6.32 -14.40
N PHE A 64 -13.10 5.21 -13.72
CA PHE A 64 -14.39 4.93 -13.08
C PHE A 64 -14.67 5.95 -11.97
N CYS A 65 -13.72 6.22 -11.08
CA CYS A 65 -13.86 7.22 -10.04
C CYS A 65 -14.20 8.61 -10.62
N GLN A 66 -13.51 9.01 -11.69
CA GLN A 66 -13.80 10.28 -12.38
C GLN A 66 -15.23 10.32 -12.95
N LYS A 67 -15.66 9.24 -13.63
CA LYS A 67 -17.00 9.16 -14.24
C LYS A 67 -18.12 9.15 -13.19
N THR A 68 -17.89 8.49 -12.08
CA THR A 68 -18.88 8.40 -10.98
C THR A 68 -18.78 9.57 -9.99
N LYS A 69 -17.82 10.48 -10.21
CA LYS A 69 -17.51 11.60 -9.30
C LYS A 69 -17.14 11.14 -7.89
N LEU A 70 -16.63 9.92 -7.76
CA LEU A 70 -16.07 9.44 -6.51
C LEU A 70 -14.70 10.08 -6.31
N ARG A 71 -14.52 10.76 -5.20
CA ARG A 71 -13.24 11.38 -4.86
C ARG A 71 -12.16 10.32 -4.71
N VAL A 72 -10.97 10.55 -5.28
CA VAL A 72 -9.78 9.74 -5.04
C VAL A 72 -8.96 10.42 -3.95
N LEU A 73 -8.87 9.79 -2.78
CA LEU A 73 -8.08 10.27 -1.65
C LEU A 73 -6.58 10.15 -1.92
N GLY A 74 -6.21 9.12 -2.67
CA GLY A 74 -4.84 8.95 -3.10
C GLY A 74 -4.55 7.59 -3.72
N VAL A 75 -3.33 7.48 -4.26
CA VAL A 75 -2.79 6.26 -4.86
C VAL A 75 -1.61 5.78 -4.04
N VAL A 76 -1.58 4.50 -3.73
CA VAL A 76 -0.47 3.80 -3.05
C VAL A 76 0.13 2.78 -4.03
N GLU A 77 1.45 2.77 -4.15
CA GLU A 77 2.18 1.75 -4.89
C GLU A 77 2.68 0.67 -3.92
N ASN A 78 2.00 -0.47 -3.90
CA ASN A 78 2.34 -1.63 -3.10
C ASN A 78 3.35 -2.54 -3.81
N MET A 79 4.06 -3.38 -3.08
CA MET A 79 5.08 -4.30 -3.61
C MET A 79 6.22 -3.56 -4.35
N ALA A 80 6.52 -2.34 -3.94
CA ALA A 80 7.48 -1.45 -4.55
C ALA A 80 8.88 -1.64 -3.95
N GLY A 81 9.60 -2.62 -4.46
CA GLY A 81 10.91 -3.04 -3.97
C GLY A 81 10.84 -4.05 -2.82
N LEU A 82 11.94 -4.71 -2.59
CA LEU A 82 12.17 -5.64 -1.48
C LEU A 82 13.29 -5.08 -0.62
N LEU A 83 13.03 -4.88 0.65
CA LEU A 83 14.02 -4.42 1.61
C LEU A 83 14.17 -5.46 2.71
N THR A 84 15.35 -6.05 2.80
CA THR A 84 15.66 -7.10 3.77
C THR A 84 16.90 -6.71 4.58
N PRO A 85 16.88 -6.78 5.91
CA PRO A 85 18.11 -6.63 6.71
C PRO A 85 19.18 -7.60 6.24
N PHE A 86 20.40 -7.12 6.08
CA PHE A 86 21.51 -7.94 5.53
C PHE A 86 21.71 -9.21 6.36
N SER A 87 21.56 -9.12 7.67
CA SER A 87 21.65 -10.25 8.60
C SER A 87 20.57 -11.33 8.45
N GLN A 88 19.51 -11.05 7.69
CA GLN A 88 18.41 -11.99 7.40
C GLN A 88 18.46 -12.58 5.99
N LEU A 89 19.47 -12.23 5.21
CA LEU A 89 19.67 -12.79 3.88
C LEU A 89 20.18 -14.23 3.96
N SER A 90 19.69 -15.06 3.05
CA SER A 90 20.30 -16.35 2.75
C SER A 90 21.26 -16.17 1.57
N LEU A 91 22.52 -16.47 1.77
CA LEU A 91 23.57 -16.28 0.79
C LEU A 91 23.92 -17.60 0.12
N ARG A 92 24.08 -17.58 -1.20
CA ARG A 92 24.43 -18.75 -1.98
C ARG A 92 25.65 -18.45 -2.84
N ASP A 93 26.51 -19.44 -3.01
CA ASP A 93 27.64 -19.35 -3.92
C ASP A 93 27.22 -19.51 -5.39
N ALA A 94 28.19 -19.43 -6.30
CA ALA A 94 27.96 -19.59 -7.73
C ALA A 94 27.46 -21.00 -8.14
N ALA A 95 27.63 -21.99 -7.30
CA ALA A 95 27.12 -23.35 -7.49
C ALA A 95 25.73 -23.53 -6.87
N GLY A 96 25.19 -22.51 -6.18
CA GLY A 96 23.91 -22.54 -5.51
C GLY A 96 23.94 -23.14 -4.10
N ALA A 97 25.11 -23.49 -3.57
CA ALA A 97 25.24 -24.00 -2.21
C ALA A 97 24.98 -22.88 -1.19
N ASP A 98 24.37 -23.25 -0.06
CA ASP A 98 24.13 -22.30 1.03
C ASP A 98 25.45 -22.01 1.77
N VAL A 99 25.88 -20.77 1.71
CA VAL A 99 27.10 -20.26 2.37
C VAL A 99 26.81 -19.21 3.42
N THR A 100 25.55 -19.10 3.84
CA THR A 100 25.05 -18.03 4.73
C THR A 100 25.88 -17.94 6.01
N GLU A 101 26.03 -19.03 6.74
CA GLU A 101 26.75 -19.06 8.03
C GLU A 101 28.21 -18.61 7.88
N SER A 102 28.94 -19.20 6.91
CA SER A 102 30.36 -18.89 6.68
C SER A 102 30.55 -17.43 6.22
N ALA A 103 29.70 -16.95 5.34
CA ALA A 103 29.76 -15.57 4.85
C ALA A 103 29.42 -14.55 5.96
N LEU A 104 28.39 -14.81 6.76
CA LEU A 104 28.06 -13.93 7.89
C LEU A 104 29.12 -13.95 8.99
N ALA A 105 29.76 -15.10 9.24
CA ALA A 105 30.89 -15.20 10.16
C ALA A 105 32.08 -14.34 9.69
N LEU A 106 32.43 -14.43 8.41
CA LEU A 106 33.48 -13.61 7.81
C LEU A 106 33.14 -12.09 7.89
N LEU A 107 31.89 -11.74 7.63
CA LEU A 107 31.45 -10.33 7.74
C LEU A 107 31.51 -9.82 9.17
N ARG A 108 31.12 -10.63 10.17
CA ARG A 108 31.26 -10.28 11.58
C ARG A 108 32.71 -9.98 11.97
N GLU A 109 33.66 -10.75 11.40
CA GLU A 109 35.08 -10.58 11.67
C GLU A 109 35.70 -9.38 10.95
N LYS A 110 35.37 -9.20 9.67
CA LYS A 110 36.08 -8.26 8.79
C LYS A 110 35.35 -6.91 8.60
N CYS A 111 34.01 -6.90 8.56
CA CYS A 111 33.21 -5.72 8.23
C CYS A 111 31.87 -5.75 8.98
N PRO A 112 31.88 -5.70 10.33
CA PRO A 112 30.64 -5.85 11.12
C PRO A 112 29.59 -4.77 10.83
N GLU A 113 30.00 -3.60 10.35
CA GLU A 113 29.11 -2.50 9.96
C GLU A 113 28.17 -2.89 8.82
N LEU A 114 28.53 -3.82 7.94
CA LEU A 114 27.67 -4.27 6.84
C LEU A 114 26.44 -5.02 7.35
N LEU A 115 26.50 -5.62 8.52
CA LEU A 115 25.37 -6.34 9.11
C LEU A 115 24.25 -5.42 9.57
N ASN A 116 24.53 -4.11 9.72
CA ASN A 116 23.53 -3.09 10.05
C ASN A 116 22.85 -2.50 8.83
N LEU A 117 23.29 -2.88 7.63
CA LEU A 117 22.68 -2.44 6.38
C LEU A 117 21.46 -3.29 6.03
N SER A 118 20.63 -2.77 5.14
CA SER A 118 19.57 -3.52 4.47
C SER A 118 19.90 -3.65 2.98
N ALA A 119 19.71 -4.82 2.44
CA ALA A 119 19.75 -5.05 1.00
C ALA A 119 18.42 -4.57 0.40
N TYR A 120 18.52 -3.80 -0.66
CA TYR A 120 17.37 -3.40 -1.47
C TYR A 120 17.46 -4.07 -2.83
N ALA A 121 16.37 -4.66 -3.27
CA ALA A 121 16.19 -5.17 -4.62
C ALA A 121 14.88 -4.65 -5.19
N ASP A 122 14.80 -4.47 -6.48
CA ASP A 122 13.55 -4.11 -7.15
C ASP A 122 13.09 -5.25 -8.06
N PRO A 123 12.30 -6.22 -7.51
CA PRO A 123 11.83 -7.37 -8.27
C PRO A 123 10.78 -6.99 -9.33
N PHE A 124 10.16 -5.82 -9.20
CA PHE A 124 9.12 -5.32 -10.11
C PHE A 124 9.45 -3.88 -10.52
N PRO A 125 10.49 -3.66 -11.34
CA PRO A 125 10.89 -2.31 -11.71
C PRO A 125 9.75 -1.59 -12.44
N ALA A 126 9.46 -0.38 -12.00
CA ALA A 126 8.40 0.43 -12.57
C ALA A 126 8.74 0.87 -13.99
N ALA A 127 7.94 0.44 -14.96
CA ALA A 127 7.98 1.01 -16.29
C ALA A 127 7.30 2.39 -16.30
N ARG A 128 7.85 3.36 -17.07
CA ARG A 128 7.21 4.66 -17.31
C ARG A 128 6.82 5.47 -16.07
N GLY A 129 7.56 5.32 -14.96
CA GLY A 129 7.33 6.07 -13.72
C GLY A 129 6.31 5.49 -12.76
N GLY A 130 5.77 4.30 -13.04
CA GLY A 130 4.93 3.55 -12.09
C GLY A 130 3.62 4.22 -11.71
N ALA A 131 3.14 3.91 -10.51
CA ALA A 131 1.88 4.45 -9.99
C ALA A 131 1.96 5.95 -9.69
N GLU A 132 3.14 6.50 -9.42
CA GLU A 132 3.32 7.94 -9.20
C GLU A 132 3.02 8.75 -10.47
N ALA A 133 3.61 8.35 -11.61
CA ALA A 133 3.33 9.02 -12.88
C ALA A 133 1.87 8.84 -13.32
N MET A 134 1.29 7.67 -13.05
CA MET A 134 -0.13 7.42 -13.30
C MET A 134 -1.01 8.32 -12.43
N ALA A 135 -0.76 8.43 -11.14
CA ALA A 135 -1.51 9.30 -10.24
C ALA A 135 -1.47 10.76 -10.71
N ALA A 136 -0.29 11.25 -11.08
CA ALA A 136 -0.12 12.60 -11.63
C ALA A 136 -0.94 12.81 -12.91
N ALA A 137 -0.98 11.83 -13.81
CA ALA A 137 -1.76 11.90 -15.06
C ALA A 137 -3.27 12.00 -14.83
N PHE A 138 -3.76 11.46 -13.70
CA PHE A 138 -5.18 11.52 -13.30
C PHE A 138 -5.48 12.67 -12.32
N GLY A 139 -4.49 13.47 -11.95
CA GLY A 139 -4.64 14.53 -10.95
C GLY A 139 -4.93 14.00 -9.53
N ALA A 140 -4.56 12.75 -9.25
CA ALA A 140 -4.75 12.12 -7.94
C ALA A 140 -3.49 12.26 -7.07
N PRO A 141 -3.64 12.44 -5.74
CA PRO A 141 -2.48 12.47 -4.84
C PRO A 141 -1.73 11.13 -4.84
N PHE A 142 -0.41 11.15 -4.95
CA PHE A 142 0.42 9.98 -4.70
C PHE A 142 0.85 9.94 -3.24
N LEU A 143 0.44 8.91 -2.49
CA LEU A 143 0.67 8.82 -1.04
C LEU A 143 2.03 8.23 -0.70
N GLY A 144 2.52 7.30 -1.52
CA GLY A 144 3.82 6.69 -1.32
C GLY A 144 3.92 5.25 -1.80
N ARG A 145 5.08 4.65 -1.49
CA ARG A 145 5.43 3.28 -1.85
C ARG A 145 5.51 2.39 -0.62
N VAL A 146 4.95 1.21 -0.72
CA VAL A 146 5.03 0.15 0.30
C VAL A 146 5.93 -0.96 -0.26
N PRO A 147 7.09 -1.21 0.32
CA PRO A 147 7.96 -2.30 -0.13
C PRO A 147 7.36 -3.66 0.26
N LEU A 148 7.81 -4.70 -0.41
CA LEU A 148 7.69 -6.07 0.08
C LEU A 148 8.45 -6.17 1.41
N ASP A 149 7.71 -6.34 2.49
CA ASP A 149 8.26 -6.48 3.83
C ASP A 149 7.69 -7.76 4.46
N PRO A 150 8.53 -8.78 4.70
CA PRO A 150 8.08 -10.01 5.36
C PRO A 150 7.45 -9.78 6.73
N ALA A 151 7.74 -8.66 7.40
CA ALA A 151 7.13 -8.34 8.68
C ALA A 151 5.64 -7.98 8.55
N ILE A 152 5.24 -7.36 7.43
CA ILE A 152 3.82 -7.10 7.13
C ILE A 152 3.10 -8.44 7.00
N GLY A 153 3.64 -9.37 6.19
CA GLY A 153 3.06 -10.70 6.02
C GLY A 153 2.90 -11.45 7.33
N ARG A 154 3.96 -11.49 8.16
CA ARG A 154 3.89 -12.14 9.47
C ARG A 154 2.86 -11.51 10.40
N ALA A 155 2.70 -10.21 10.39
CA ALA A 155 1.66 -9.52 11.18
C ALA A 155 0.25 -9.90 10.71
N CYS A 156 0.03 -9.94 9.38
CA CYS A 156 -1.24 -10.37 8.80
C CYS A 156 -1.58 -11.82 9.17
N GLU A 157 -0.63 -12.76 9.05
CA GLU A 157 -0.83 -14.17 9.42
C GLU A 157 -1.15 -14.34 10.93
N ALA A 158 -0.54 -13.50 11.76
CA ALA A 158 -0.79 -13.52 13.21
C ALA A 158 -2.06 -12.76 13.63
N GLY A 159 -2.78 -12.12 12.71
CA GLY A 159 -3.90 -11.22 13.02
C GLY A 159 -3.50 -10.01 13.87
N ALA A 160 -2.24 -9.59 13.79
CA ALA A 160 -1.68 -8.50 14.58
C ALA A 160 -1.55 -7.22 13.75
N SER A 161 -1.68 -6.06 14.41
CA SER A 161 -1.44 -4.78 13.76
C SER A 161 0.05 -4.57 13.50
N TYR A 162 0.45 -4.50 12.23
CA TYR A 162 1.82 -4.18 11.83
C TYR A 162 2.25 -2.79 12.34
N THR A 163 1.36 -1.80 12.28
CA THR A 163 1.66 -0.43 12.72
C THR A 163 1.84 -0.32 14.22
N ALA A 164 1.10 -1.09 15.01
CA ALA A 164 1.22 -1.13 16.46
C ALA A 164 2.47 -1.92 16.92
N ALA A 165 2.85 -2.96 16.18
CA ALA A 165 4.01 -3.80 16.51
C ALA A 165 5.37 -3.19 16.10
N ALA A 166 5.37 -2.22 15.19
CA ALA A 166 6.60 -1.59 14.68
C ALA A 166 7.13 -0.53 15.65
N ALA A 167 7.75 -0.96 16.74
CA ALA A 167 8.34 -0.11 17.79
C ALA A 167 9.44 0.87 17.33
N GLY A 168 9.83 0.85 16.06
CA GLY A 168 10.87 1.71 15.46
C GLY A 168 10.39 2.56 14.29
N GLY A 169 9.08 2.66 14.06
CA GLY A 169 8.51 3.38 12.92
C GLY A 169 7.99 2.43 11.84
N SER A 170 6.68 2.37 11.70
CA SER A 170 6.03 1.63 10.62
C SER A 170 6.32 2.30 9.27
N ARG A 171 6.72 1.53 8.27
CA ARG A 171 6.89 2.02 6.88
C ARG A 171 5.57 2.49 6.27
N LEU A 172 4.44 2.11 6.85
CA LEU A 172 3.11 2.57 6.48
C LEU A 172 2.75 3.90 7.14
N ALA A 173 3.40 4.29 8.24
CA ALA A 173 3.05 5.49 8.98
C ALA A 173 3.01 6.77 8.11
N PRO A 174 3.99 7.06 7.23
CA PRO A 174 3.94 8.26 6.40
C PRO A 174 2.77 8.27 5.42
N ILE A 175 2.36 7.09 4.94
CA ILE A 175 1.21 6.94 4.02
C ILE A 175 -0.09 7.18 4.78
N VAL A 176 -0.21 6.57 5.96
CA VAL A 176 -1.39 6.72 6.84
C VAL A 176 -1.55 8.18 7.28
N GLU A 177 -0.47 8.87 7.65
CA GLU A 177 -0.49 10.28 8.01
C GLU A 177 -0.93 11.18 6.85
N ARG A 178 -0.41 10.92 5.64
CA ARG A 178 -0.83 11.66 4.43
C ARG A 178 -2.31 11.43 4.12
N LEU A 179 -2.78 10.19 4.23
CA LEU A 179 -4.19 9.86 4.01
C LEU A 179 -5.09 10.57 5.03
N ARG A 180 -4.70 10.55 6.30
CA ARG A 180 -5.42 11.25 7.37
C ARG A 180 -5.49 12.75 7.10
N ALA A 181 -4.37 13.39 6.78
CA ALA A 181 -4.33 14.82 6.47
C ALA A 181 -5.24 15.19 5.28
N ILE A 182 -5.33 14.34 4.25
CA ILE A 182 -6.23 14.54 3.09
C ILE A 182 -7.70 14.40 3.50
N ALA A 183 -8.03 13.44 4.35
CA ALA A 183 -9.38 13.25 4.85
C ALA A 183 -9.80 14.43 5.76
N GLU A 184 -8.95 14.84 6.68
CA GLU A 184 -9.20 15.95 7.61
C GLU A 184 -9.31 17.31 6.91
N ALA A 185 -8.46 17.59 5.91
CA ALA A 185 -8.53 18.82 5.13
C ALA A 185 -9.87 19.00 4.40
N ALA A 186 -10.51 17.91 4.02
CA ALA A 186 -11.81 17.95 3.36
C ALA A 186 -12.99 18.11 4.34
N ALA A 187 -12.77 17.86 5.62
CA ALA A 187 -13.78 18.06 6.67
C ALA A 187 -13.85 19.52 7.16
N SER A 188 -12.85 20.35 6.81
CA SER A 188 -12.83 21.76 7.21
C SER A 188 -13.83 22.59 6.38
N PRO A 189 -14.72 23.38 6.99
CA PRO A 189 -15.79 24.09 6.29
C PRO A 189 -15.35 25.31 5.45
N GLU A 190 -14.04 25.54 5.29
CA GLU A 190 -13.46 26.69 4.57
C GLU A 190 -12.76 26.33 3.25
N ALA A 191 -13.09 25.22 2.62
CA ALA A 191 -12.50 24.84 1.32
C ALA A 191 -13.52 24.99 0.16
#